data_42f4b752df1fd38afb846ba93175be06
#
_entry.id   42f4b752df1fd38afb846ba93175be06
#
_cell.length_a   1.000
_cell.length_b   1.000
_cell.length_c   1.000
_cell.angle_alpha   90.00
_cell.angle_beta   90.00
_cell.angle_gamma   90.00
#
_symmetry.space_group_name_H-M   'P 1'
#
loop_
_entity.id
_entity.type
_entity.pdbx_description
1 polymer ?
#
loop_
_entity_poly.entity_id
_entity_poly.type
_entity_poly.pdbx_seq_one_letter_code
_entity_poly.pdbx_strand_id
1 'polypeptide(L)'
;MMKGKVMARAGLDKNVVVEKAAQLANKMGIDQIQLKMLAESLSIQPPSLYNHIRGLDDLRRELMIYGWKQVEKRMLEAAAGADGYAAWEAVCRAFYQYATENPGVFSAMLWYNKYQDKETQGVTEKLFSICFAITSSLNISEENCNHLIRTFRAFLEGFCLLVNNNAFGHSLSVEESFDLSLKVMIGGMKELEGK
;
A
#
# COMPACT_ATOMS: atom_id res chain seq x y z
N MET A 1 -16.54 -45.97 -10.31
CA MET A 1 -15.39 -45.46 -9.55
C MET A 1 -14.67 -44.39 -10.37
N MET A 2 -15.02 -43.12 -10.14
CA MET A 2 -14.34 -41.99 -10.79
C MET A 2 -13.15 -41.60 -9.92
N LYS A 3 -11.94 -41.79 -10.42
CA LYS A 3 -10.70 -41.32 -9.81
C LYS A 3 -10.65 -39.80 -9.93
N GLY A 4 -10.82 -39.09 -8.82
CA GLY A 4 -10.60 -37.66 -8.74
C GLY A 4 -9.17 -37.32 -9.18
N LYS A 5 -9.07 -36.49 -10.21
CA LYS A 5 -7.83 -35.92 -10.70
C LYS A 5 -7.26 -35.01 -9.60
N VAL A 6 -6.25 -35.48 -8.87
CA VAL A 6 -5.49 -34.64 -7.96
C VAL A 6 -4.78 -33.61 -8.82
N MET A 7 -5.25 -32.36 -8.79
CA MET A 7 -4.51 -31.25 -9.37
C MET A 7 -3.12 -31.22 -8.73
N ALA A 8 -2.09 -31.21 -9.56
CA ALA A 8 -0.71 -31.04 -9.12
C ALA A 8 -0.66 -29.78 -8.25
N ARG A 9 -0.21 -29.91 -6.98
CA ARG A 9 0.05 -28.79 -6.09
C ARG A 9 1.08 -27.89 -6.77
N ALA A 10 0.67 -26.72 -7.28
CA ALA A 10 1.61 -25.63 -7.49
C ALA A 10 2.37 -25.49 -6.18
N GLY A 11 3.71 -25.60 -6.21
CA GLY A 11 4.51 -25.61 -4.99
C GLY A 11 4.18 -24.39 -4.14
N LEU A 12 3.92 -24.59 -2.85
CA LEU A 12 3.76 -23.50 -1.92
C LEU A 12 5.05 -22.67 -1.94
N ASP A 13 4.94 -21.40 -2.30
CA ASP A 13 6.04 -20.45 -2.21
C ASP A 13 5.71 -19.32 -1.23
N LYS A 14 6.68 -18.47 -0.95
CA LYS A 14 6.53 -17.34 -0.03
C LYS A 14 5.45 -16.37 -0.50
N ASN A 15 5.32 -16.13 -1.82
CA ASN A 15 4.34 -15.19 -2.36
C ASN A 15 2.92 -15.68 -2.10
N VAL A 16 2.64 -16.97 -2.34
CA VAL A 16 1.33 -17.57 -2.04
C VAL A 16 0.98 -17.45 -0.55
N VAL A 17 1.96 -17.64 0.34
CA VAL A 17 1.76 -17.47 1.79
C VAL A 17 1.42 -16.02 2.13
N VAL A 18 2.15 -15.06 1.57
CA VAL A 18 1.94 -13.62 1.83
C VAL A 18 0.62 -13.13 1.23
N GLU A 19 0.27 -13.55 0.01
CA GLU A 19 -1.03 -13.22 -0.61
C GLU A 19 -2.20 -13.74 0.20
N LYS A 20 -2.09 -14.97 0.72
CA LYS A 20 -3.12 -15.53 1.59
C LYS A 20 -3.23 -14.78 2.92
N ALA A 21 -2.09 -14.41 3.49
CA ALA A 21 -2.06 -13.57 4.68
C ALA A 21 -2.66 -12.17 4.44
N ALA A 22 -2.42 -11.57 3.26
CA ALA A 22 -3.02 -10.31 2.86
C ALA A 22 -4.56 -10.38 2.81
N GLN A 23 -5.09 -11.47 2.21
CA GLN A 23 -6.55 -11.72 2.19
C GLN A 23 -7.14 -11.83 3.61
N LEU A 24 -6.45 -12.53 4.51
CA LEU A 24 -6.87 -12.66 5.90
C LEU A 24 -6.77 -11.32 6.63
N ALA A 25 -5.67 -10.56 6.44
CA ALA A 25 -5.48 -9.24 7.03
C ALA A 25 -6.61 -8.28 6.64
N ASN A 26 -6.96 -8.25 5.34
CA ASN A 26 -8.03 -7.38 4.85
C ASN A 26 -9.42 -7.78 5.37
N LYS A 27 -9.63 -9.06 5.67
CA LYS A 27 -10.92 -9.57 6.19
C LYS A 27 -11.12 -9.32 7.68
N MET A 28 -10.08 -9.48 8.50
CA MET A 28 -10.23 -9.51 9.95
C MET A 28 -9.30 -8.55 10.72
N GLY A 29 -8.46 -7.81 10.01
CA GLY A 29 -7.43 -6.98 10.61
C GLY A 29 -6.12 -7.74 10.85
N ILE A 30 -5.00 -7.03 10.72
CA ILE A 30 -3.65 -7.61 10.81
C ILE A 30 -3.35 -8.20 12.19
N ASP A 31 -3.90 -7.59 13.25
CA ASP A 31 -3.64 -8.01 14.63
C ASP A 31 -4.34 -9.32 15.02
N GLN A 32 -5.35 -9.73 14.24
CA GLN A 32 -6.07 -10.99 14.46
C GLN A 32 -5.41 -12.19 13.75
N ILE A 33 -4.38 -11.95 12.93
CA ILE A 33 -3.73 -13.04 12.20
C ILE A 33 -2.92 -13.92 13.13
N GLN A 34 -3.19 -15.22 13.07
CA GLN A 34 -2.42 -16.28 13.74
C GLN A 34 -1.83 -17.22 12.69
N LEU A 35 -0.60 -17.70 12.92
CA LEU A 35 0.08 -18.63 12.01
C LEU A 35 -0.69 -19.93 11.81
N LYS A 36 -1.37 -20.41 12.86
CA LYS A 36 -2.24 -21.61 12.78
C LYS A 36 -3.37 -21.39 11.77
N MET A 37 -4.07 -20.26 11.87
CA MET A 37 -5.15 -19.88 10.95
C MET A 37 -4.66 -19.75 9.51
N LEU A 38 -3.48 -19.16 9.31
CA LEU A 38 -2.86 -19.05 7.99
C LEU A 38 -2.55 -20.45 7.40
N ALA A 39 -1.96 -21.34 8.20
CA ALA A 39 -1.69 -22.71 7.78
C ALA A 39 -2.98 -23.48 7.38
N GLU A 40 -4.02 -23.38 8.19
CA GLU A 40 -5.34 -23.97 7.92
C GLU A 40 -5.92 -23.43 6.62
N SER A 41 -5.83 -22.11 6.38
CA SER A 41 -6.34 -21.46 5.17
C SER A 41 -5.58 -21.87 3.89
N LEU A 42 -4.34 -22.33 4.03
CA LEU A 42 -3.49 -22.87 2.97
C LEU A 42 -3.59 -24.40 2.86
N SER A 43 -4.37 -25.06 3.74
CA SER A 43 -4.49 -26.52 3.83
C SER A 43 -3.14 -27.24 4.03
N ILE A 44 -2.29 -26.64 4.88
CA ILE A 44 -0.97 -27.18 5.24
C ILE A 44 -0.84 -27.32 6.76
N GLN A 45 0.17 -28.08 7.20
CA GLN A 45 0.51 -28.14 8.62
C GLN A 45 1.33 -26.91 9.04
N PRO A 46 1.13 -26.36 10.26
CA PRO A 46 1.87 -25.18 10.74
C PRO A 46 3.39 -25.26 10.59
N PRO A 47 4.08 -26.41 10.81
CA PRO A 47 5.51 -26.51 10.57
C PRO A 47 5.94 -26.17 9.15
N SER A 48 5.09 -26.42 8.15
CA SER A 48 5.39 -26.09 6.74
C SER A 48 5.48 -24.59 6.46
N LEU A 49 4.79 -23.74 7.25
CA LEU A 49 4.88 -22.28 7.12
C LEU A 49 6.27 -21.76 7.44
N TYR A 50 6.99 -22.40 8.39
CA TYR A 50 8.31 -21.94 8.81
C TYR A 50 9.39 -22.11 7.73
N ASN A 51 9.09 -22.84 6.64
CA ASN A 51 9.94 -22.84 5.44
C ASN A 51 9.85 -21.53 4.64
N HIS A 52 8.83 -20.70 4.89
CA HIS A 52 8.52 -19.50 4.12
C HIS A 52 8.57 -18.23 4.95
N ILE A 53 8.19 -18.29 6.24
CA ILE A 53 8.15 -17.17 7.18
C ILE A 53 8.67 -17.61 8.55
N ARG A 54 9.41 -16.72 9.24
CA ARG A 54 10.06 -17.02 10.53
C ARG A 54 9.16 -16.80 11.76
N GLY A 55 7.98 -16.20 11.56
CA GLY A 55 7.05 -15.88 12.64
C GLY A 55 6.10 -14.76 12.25
N LEU A 56 5.28 -14.30 13.21
CA LEU A 56 4.30 -13.24 12.97
C LEU A 56 4.95 -11.89 12.61
N ASP A 57 6.06 -11.55 13.22
CA ASP A 57 6.75 -10.30 12.92
C ASP A 57 7.34 -10.30 11.51
N ASP A 58 7.93 -11.42 11.09
CA ASP A 58 8.41 -11.61 9.72
C ASP A 58 7.23 -11.59 8.72
N LEU A 59 6.09 -12.20 9.04
CA LEU A 59 4.87 -12.12 8.23
C LEU A 59 4.38 -10.68 8.08
N ARG A 60 4.37 -9.90 9.16
CA ARG A 60 3.98 -8.48 9.13
C ARG A 60 4.92 -7.65 8.26
N ARG A 61 6.24 -7.92 8.35
CA ARG A 61 7.23 -7.32 7.46
C ARG A 61 6.95 -7.66 5.99
N GLU A 62 6.69 -8.93 5.69
CA GLU A 62 6.39 -9.36 4.32
C GLU A 62 5.08 -8.75 3.79
N LEU A 63 4.06 -8.61 4.63
CA LEU A 63 2.82 -7.92 4.28
C LEU A 63 3.04 -6.44 3.99
N MET A 64 3.90 -5.79 4.75
CA MET A 64 4.31 -4.41 4.51
C MET A 64 4.99 -4.26 3.14
N ILE A 65 5.99 -5.11 2.84
CA ILE A 65 6.69 -5.11 1.55
C ILE A 65 5.71 -5.41 0.40
N TYR A 66 4.83 -6.39 0.58
CA TYR A 66 3.78 -6.73 -0.38
C TYR A 66 2.89 -5.52 -0.67
N GLY A 67 2.38 -4.85 0.36
CA GLY A 67 1.53 -3.68 0.22
C GLY A 67 2.20 -2.56 -0.58
N TRP A 68 3.44 -2.20 -0.21
CA TRP A 68 4.19 -1.18 -0.93
C TRP A 68 4.47 -1.54 -2.39
N LYS A 69 4.78 -2.81 -2.71
CA LYS A 69 4.94 -3.28 -4.10
C LYS A 69 3.63 -3.19 -4.90
N GLN A 70 2.47 -3.48 -4.27
CA GLN A 70 1.17 -3.34 -4.93
C GLN A 70 0.81 -1.87 -5.19
N VAL A 71 1.10 -0.98 -4.24
CA VAL A 71 0.91 0.47 -4.42
C VAL A 71 1.83 0.99 -5.51
N GLU A 72 3.11 0.63 -5.51
CA GLU A 72 4.06 0.99 -6.58
C GLU A 72 3.50 0.65 -7.96
N LYS A 73 3.04 -0.59 -8.13
CA LYS A 73 2.45 -1.05 -9.39
C LYS A 73 1.24 -0.21 -9.81
N ARG A 74 0.29 0.01 -8.88
CA ARG A 74 -0.93 0.80 -9.17
C ARG A 74 -0.60 2.27 -9.48
N MET A 75 0.35 2.86 -8.79
CA MET A 75 0.78 4.24 -9.05
C MET A 75 1.42 4.37 -10.43
N LEU A 76 2.29 3.44 -10.84
CA LEU A 76 2.88 3.41 -12.17
C LEU A 76 1.82 3.23 -13.28
N GLU A 77 0.87 2.32 -13.08
CA GLU A 77 -0.25 2.11 -14.01
C GLU A 77 -1.13 3.37 -14.13
N ALA A 78 -1.41 4.04 -13.01
CA ALA A 78 -2.22 5.25 -12.98
C ALA A 78 -1.52 6.47 -13.61
N ALA A 79 -0.20 6.59 -13.46
CA ALA A 79 0.59 7.64 -14.07
C ALA A 79 0.83 7.43 -15.58
N ALA A 80 0.59 6.23 -16.10
CA ALA A 80 0.89 5.91 -17.50
C ALA A 80 0.06 6.78 -18.46
N GLY A 81 0.74 7.56 -19.30
CA GLY A 81 0.11 8.46 -20.28
C GLY A 81 -0.42 9.78 -19.69
N ALA A 82 -0.23 10.03 -18.40
CA ALA A 82 -0.50 11.30 -17.76
C ALA A 82 0.83 12.02 -17.44
N ASP A 83 0.79 13.35 -17.35
CA ASP A 83 1.93 14.19 -16.98
C ASP A 83 1.53 15.24 -15.94
N GLY A 84 2.53 15.85 -15.34
CA GLY A 84 2.36 16.97 -14.43
C GLY A 84 1.35 16.74 -13.33
N TYR A 85 0.43 17.67 -13.15
CA TYR A 85 -0.61 17.63 -12.10
C TYR A 85 -1.60 16.47 -12.30
N ALA A 86 -1.89 16.07 -13.55
CA ALA A 86 -2.77 14.95 -13.83
C ALA A 86 -2.14 13.63 -13.38
N ALA A 87 -0.84 13.43 -13.63
CA ALA A 87 -0.11 12.27 -13.12
C ALA A 87 -0.05 12.28 -11.59
N TRP A 88 0.17 13.44 -10.96
CA TRP A 88 0.18 13.59 -9.51
C TRP A 88 -1.17 13.22 -8.88
N GLU A 89 -2.27 13.74 -9.44
CA GLU A 89 -3.62 13.39 -9.00
C GLU A 89 -3.88 11.89 -9.14
N ALA A 90 -3.50 11.30 -10.28
CA ALA A 90 -3.72 9.89 -10.56
C ALA A 90 -3.00 8.97 -9.56
N VAL A 91 -1.73 9.27 -9.20
CA VAL A 91 -0.99 8.46 -8.20
C VAL A 91 -1.57 8.61 -6.80
N CYS A 92 -2.04 9.80 -6.42
CA CYS A 92 -2.72 10.01 -5.12
C CYS A 92 -4.02 9.20 -5.03
N ARG A 93 -4.82 9.19 -6.11
CA ARG A 93 -6.05 8.39 -6.19
C ARG A 93 -5.77 6.89 -6.16
N ALA A 94 -4.74 6.43 -6.89
CA ALA A 94 -4.34 5.03 -6.87
C ALA A 94 -3.89 4.56 -5.48
N PHE A 95 -3.18 5.40 -4.74
CA PHE A 95 -2.82 5.14 -3.35
C PHE A 95 -4.06 5.04 -2.46
N TYR A 96 -4.95 6.03 -2.53
CA TYR A 96 -6.20 6.06 -1.75
C TYR A 96 -7.06 4.82 -2.00
N GLN A 97 -7.29 4.48 -3.26
CA GLN A 97 -8.08 3.29 -3.64
C GLN A 97 -7.46 2.01 -3.09
N TYR A 98 -6.14 1.82 -3.27
CA TYR A 98 -5.48 0.63 -2.73
C TYR A 98 -5.61 0.54 -1.21
N ALA A 99 -5.34 1.62 -0.50
CA ALA A 99 -5.34 1.65 0.96
C ALA A 99 -6.74 1.36 1.54
N THR A 100 -7.80 1.87 0.90
CA THR A 100 -9.18 1.67 1.34
C THR A 100 -9.74 0.30 0.94
N GLU A 101 -9.33 -0.25 -0.20
CA GLU A 101 -9.66 -1.62 -0.60
C GLU A 101 -8.91 -2.68 0.23
N ASN A 102 -7.76 -2.33 0.81
CA ASN A 102 -6.87 -3.27 1.51
C ASN A 102 -6.52 -2.80 2.93
N PRO A 103 -7.49 -2.56 3.82
CA PRO A 103 -7.27 -1.91 5.11
C PRO A 103 -6.30 -2.67 6.03
N GLY A 104 -6.32 -4.00 6.00
CA GLY A 104 -5.42 -4.82 6.81
C GLY A 104 -3.96 -4.79 6.32
N VAL A 105 -3.75 -4.81 5.00
CA VAL A 105 -2.42 -4.64 4.41
C VAL A 105 -1.94 -3.21 4.60
N PHE A 106 -2.81 -2.22 4.44
CA PHE A 106 -2.48 -0.82 4.69
C PHE A 106 -1.99 -0.59 6.12
N SER A 107 -2.62 -1.22 7.11
CA SER A 107 -2.15 -1.17 8.50
C SER A 107 -0.73 -1.72 8.66
N ALA A 108 -0.34 -2.75 7.90
CA ALA A 108 1.04 -3.23 7.89
C ALA A 108 2.01 -2.23 7.25
N MET A 109 1.58 -1.54 6.19
CA MET A 109 2.41 -0.57 5.47
C MET A 109 2.85 0.61 6.34
N LEU A 110 2.03 1.01 7.32
CA LEU A 110 2.35 2.09 8.26
C LEU A 110 3.55 1.77 9.18
N TRP A 111 3.99 0.52 9.23
CA TRP A 111 5.10 0.07 10.09
C TRP A 111 6.46 0.10 9.41
N TYR A 112 6.59 0.72 8.25
CA TYR A 112 7.83 0.73 7.45
C TYR A 112 9.09 1.16 8.22
N ASN A 113 8.97 2.07 9.17
CA ASN A 113 10.10 2.52 10.01
C ASN A 113 10.56 1.48 11.05
N LYS A 114 9.78 0.43 11.30
CA LYS A 114 10.14 -0.65 12.21
C LYS A 114 11.24 -1.54 11.64
N TYR A 115 11.28 -1.66 10.32
CA TYR A 115 12.18 -2.55 9.60
C TYR A 115 13.16 -1.71 8.79
N GLN A 116 14.45 -1.78 9.16
CA GLN A 116 15.50 -0.95 8.54
C GLN A 116 16.48 -1.79 7.73
N ASP A 117 15.97 -2.77 6.98
CA ASP A 117 16.78 -3.56 6.07
C ASP A 117 16.71 -3.02 4.63
N LYS A 118 17.66 -3.45 3.79
CA LYS A 118 17.79 -2.97 2.41
C LYS A 118 16.54 -3.20 1.54
N GLU A 119 15.79 -4.29 1.77
CA GLU A 119 14.60 -4.58 1.00
C GLU A 119 13.47 -3.62 1.35
N THR A 120 13.26 -3.36 2.65
CA THR A 120 12.23 -2.42 3.10
C THR A 120 12.54 -0.99 2.71
N GLN A 121 13.79 -0.57 2.77
CA GLN A 121 14.24 0.73 2.26
C GLN A 121 14.01 0.84 0.75
N GLY A 122 14.40 -0.18 -0.02
CA GLY A 122 14.27 -0.17 -1.47
C GLY A 122 12.83 -0.05 -1.99
N VAL A 123 11.83 -0.62 -1.30
CA VAL A 123 10.42 -0.47 -1.73
C VAL A 123 9.88 0.94 -1.47
N THR A 124 10.30 1.60 -0.40
CA THR A 124 9.89 2.98 -0.10
C THR A 124 10.64 4.00 -0.97
N GLU A 125 11.92 3.77 -1.28
CA GLU A 125 12.71 4.60 -2.20
C GLU A 125 12.13 4.64 -3.61
N LYS A 126 11.61 3.52 -4.11
CA LYS A 126 10.96 3.45 -5.43
C LYS A 126 9.72 4.33 -5.50
N LEU A 127 8.87 4.28 -4.49
CA LEU A 127 7.68 5.14 -4.42
C LEU A 127 8.04 6.61 -4.36
N PHE A 128 9.05 6.95 -3.53
CA PHE A 128 9.59 8.30 -3.49
C PHE A 128 10.07 8.74 -4.88
N SER A 129 10.81 7.89 -5.60
CA SER A 129 11.33 8.19 -6.94
C SER A 129 10.22 8.46 -7.96
N ILE A 130 9.10 7.72 -7.91
CA ILE A 130 7.94 7.96 -8.78
C ILE A 130 7.36 9.37 -8.49
N CYS A 131 7.09 9.66 -7.23
CA CYS A 131 6.55 10.95 -6.81
C CYS A 131 7.51 12.09 -7.17
N PHE A 132 8.81 11.91 -6.93
CA PHE A 132 9.82 12.90 -7.24
C PHE A 132 9.95 13.17 -8.74
N ALA A 133 9.90 12.14 -9.58
CA ALA A 133 9.92 12.29 -11.04
C ALA A 133 8.74 13.12 -11.56
N ILE A 134 7.54 12.91 -10.99
CA ILE A 134 6.34 13.68 -11.36
C ILE A 134 6.48 15.14 -10.88
N THR A 135 6.84 15.37 -9.61
CA THR A 135 6.91 16.73 -9.05
C THR A 135 8.03 17.56 -9.67
N SER A 136 9.19 16.97 -9.95
CA SER A 136 10.31 17.67 -10.60
C SER A 136 10.00 18.09 -12.05
N SER A 137 9.04 17.42 -12.73
CA SER A 137 8.57 17.82 -14.06
C SER A 137 7.73 19.10 -14.05
N LEU A 138 7.30 19.57 -12.87
CA LEU A 138 6.43 20.73 -12.69
C LEU A 138 7.18 22.06 -12.49
N ASN A 139 8.48 22.10 -12.76
CA ASN A 139 9.31 23.28 -12.52
C ASN A 139 9.25 23.81 -11.07
N ILE A 140 9.24 22.87 -10.12
CA ILE A 140 9.26 23.10 -8.68
C ILE A 140 10.66 22.78 -8.16
N SER A 141 11.21 23.58 -7.24
CA SER A 141 12.54 23.32 -6.68
C SER A 141 12.60 21.96 -5.99
N GLU A 142 13.79 21.35 -5.96
CA GLU A 142 13.99 20.03 -5.32
C GLU A 142 13.56 20.02 -3.84
N GLU A 143 13.86 21.09 -3.11
CA GLU A 143 13.45 21.23 -1.72
C GLU A 143 11.91 21.22 -1.58
N ASN A 144 11.21 21.99 -2.41
CA ASN A 144 9.75 22.03 -2.41
C ASN A 144 9.15 20.69 -2.87
N CYS A 145 9.75 19.99 -3.85
CA CYS A 145 9.34 18.64 -4.23
C CYS A 145 9.38 17.68 -3.03
N ASN A 146 10.47 17.70 -2.27
CA ASN A 146 10.60 16.87 -1.05
C ASN A 146 9.54 17.22 0.00
N HIS A 147 9.27 18.51 0.23
CA HIS A 147 8.22 18.95 1.16
C HIS A 147 6.83 18.53 0.69
N LEU A 148 6.54 18.65 -0.60
CA LEU A 148 5.26 18.24 -1.20
C LEU A 148 5.03 16.73 -1.04
N ILE A 149 6.01 15.89 -1.38
CA ILE A 149 5.91 14.44 -1.23
C ILE A 149 5.59 14.06 0.23
N ARG A 150 6.27 14.69 1.19
CA ARG A 150 5.99 14.46 2.62
C ARG A 150 4.60 14.93 3.04
N THR A 151 4.16 16.07 2.53
CA THR A 151 2.82 16.63 2.83
C THR A 151 1.72 15.73 2.28
N PHE A 152 1.80 15.35 1.01
CA PHE A 152 0.82 14.46 0.38
C PHE A 152 0.80 13.08 1.03
N ARG A 153 1.98 12.55 1.38
CA ARG A 153 2.06 11.30 2.11
C ARG A 153 1.35 11.37 3.46
N ALA A 154 1.62 12.41 4.25
CA ALA A 154 0.98 12.61 5.55
C ALA A 154 -0.55 12.74 5.41
N PHE A 155 -1.01 13.47 4.38
CA PHE A 155 -2.43 13.58 4.05
C PHE A 155 -3.03 12.22 3.69
N LEU A 156 -2.44 11.51 2.71
CA LEU A 156 -2.97 10.25 2.21
C LEU A 156 -3.00 9.16 3.30
N GLU A 157 -1.90 8.98 4.04
CA GLU A 157 -1.84 8.01 5.13
C GLU A 157 -2.85 8.34 6.24
N GLY A 158 -2.95 9.61 6.64
CA GLY A 158 -3.90 10.05 7.67
C GLY A 158 -5.35 9.92 7.21
N PHE A 159 -5.67 10.34 5.99
CA PHE A 159 -7.02 10.25 5.44
C PHE A 159 -7.47 8.79 5.33
N CYS A 160 -6.65 7.93 4.72
CA CYS A 160 -6.94 6.50 4.61
C CYS A 160 -7.08 5.83 5.98
N LEU A 161 -6.27 6.21 6.96
CA LEU A 161 -6.39 5.69 8.33
C LEU A 161 -7.75 6.03 8.94
N LEU A 162 -8.23 7.27 8.77
CA LEU A 162 -9.55 7.69 9.25
C LEU A 162 -10.68 6.96 8.52
N VAL A 163 -10.59 6.78 7.20
CA VAL A 163 -11.56 6.00 6.40
C VAL A 163 -11.65 4.57 6.91
N ASN A 164 -10.51 3.89 7.00
CA ASN A 164 -10.45 2.47 7.37
C ASN A 164 -10.92 2.19 8.80
N ASN A 165 -10.91 3.20 9.67
CA ASN A 165 -11.40 3.12 11.04
C ASN A 165 -12.82 3.70 11.22
N ASN A 166 -13.53 4.07 10.13
CA ASN A 166 -14.84 4.72 10.19
C ASN A 166 -14.85 5.95 11.11
N ALA A 167 -13.76 6.73 11.09
CA ALA A 167 -13.53 7.82 12.03
C ALA A 167 -14.01 9.20 11.54
N PHE A 168 -14.61 9.28 10.35
CA PHE A 168 -15.30 10.48 9.89
C PHE A 168 -16.70 10.54 10.50
N GLY A 169 -16.88 11.39 11.52
CA GLY A 169 -18.13 11.47 12.30
C GLY A 169 -19.24 12.33 11.69
N HIS A 170 -19.04 12.95 10.52
CA HIS A 170 -20.03 13.80 9.87
C HIS A 170 -20.69 13.07 8.69
N SER A 171 -21.95 13.39 8.38
CA SER A 171 -22.76 12.72 7.34
C SER A 171 -22.42 13.12 5.89
N LEU A 172 -21.34 13.88 5.67
CA LEU A 172 -20.86 14.20 4.32
C LEU A 172 -20.17 13.01 3.66
N SER A 173 -20.20 12.98 2.34
CA SER A 173 -19.47 11.97 1.55
C SER A 173 -17.96 12.07 1.82
N VAL A 174 -17.36 10.94 2.18
CA VAL A 174 -15.92 10.84 2.42
C VAL A 174 -15.16 11.01 1.10
N GLU A 175 -15.71 10.48 0.00
CA GLU A 175 -15.15 10.59 -1.35
C GLU A 175 -15.12 12.06 -1.80
N GLU A 176 -16.22 12.81 -1.62
CA GLU A 176 -16.26 14.23 -1.93
C GLU A 176 -15.25 15.03 -1.08
N SER A 177 -15.09 14.66 0.19
CA SER A 177 -14.10 15.28 1.08
C SER A 177 -12.66 14.97 0.62
N PHE A 178 -12.39 13.76 0.14
CA PHE A 178 -11.11 13.40 -0.44
C PHE A 178 -10.83 14.21 -1.72
N ASP A 179 -11.80 14.26 -2.64
CA ASP A 179 -11.70 14.99 -3.90
C ASP A 179 -11.44 16.48 -3.69
N LEU A 180 -12.18 17.09 -2.75
CA LEU A 180 -11.98 18.50 -2.40
C LEU A 180 -10.59 18.73 -1.80
N SER A 181 -10.16 17.88 -0.88
CA SER A 181 -8.84 18.01 -0.24
C SER A 181 -7.72 17.88 -1.26
N LEU A 182 -7.81 16.90 -2.16
CA LEU A 182 -6.83 16.70 -3.22
C LEU A 182 -6.77 17.91 -4.18
N LYS A 183 -7.94 18.44 -4.57
CA LYS A 183 -8.04 19.65 -5.39
C LYS A 183 -7.39 20.87 -4.73
N VAL A 184 -7.63 21.08 -3.44
CA VAL A 184 -7.03 22.17 -2.66
C VAL A 184 -5.51 22.03 -2.59
N MET A 185 -5.03 20.82 -2.31
CA MET A 185 -3.59 20.56 -2.21
C MET A 185 -2.87 20.73 -3.55
N ILE A 186 -3.45 20.24 -4.65
CA ILE A 186 -2.90 20.45 -6.01
C ILE A 186 -2.97 21.93 -6.39
N GLY A 187 -4.02 22.64 -6.00
CA GLY A 187 -4.09 24.09 -6.18
C GLY A 187 -2.96 24.83 -5.48
N GLY A 188 -2.68 24.50 -4.23
CA GLY A 188 -1.54 25.06 -3.49
C GLY A 188 -0.17 24.67 -4.07
N MET A 189 -0.06 23.48 -4.67
CA MET A 189 1.15 23.04 -5.34
C MET A 189 1.51 23.90 -6.55
N LYS A 190 0.50 24.41 -7.29
CA LYS A 190 0.70 25.33 -8.45
C LYS A 190 1.34 26.65 -8.06
N GLU A 191 1.12 27.11 -6.83
CA GLU A 191 1.73 28.34 -6.31
C GLU A 191 3.24 28.22 -6.08
N LEU A 192 3.80 27.02 -6.18
CA LEU A 192 5.24 26.74 -6.00
C LEU A 192 6.01 26.64 -7.32
N GLU A 193 5.32 26.72 -8.47
CA GLU A 193 6.01 26.72 -9.77
C GLU A 193 6.97 27.91 -9.91
N GLY A 194 8.20 27.63 -10.35
CA GLY A 194 9.24 28.65 -10.54
C GLY A 194 9.84 29.17 -9.23
N LYS A 195 9.58 28.54 -8.11
CA LYS A 195 10.11 28.93 -6.78
C LYS A 195 11.03 27.87 -6.21
#